data_fbbcbb1ae6108c85e9652712f1f41e55
#
_entry.id   fbbcbb1ae6108c85e9652712f1f41e55
#
_cell.length_a   1.000
_cell.length_b   1.000
_cell.length_c   1.000
_cell.angle_alpha   90.00
_cell.angle_beta   90.00
_cell.angle_gamma   90.00
#
_symmetry.space_group_name_H-M   'P 1'
#
loop_
_entity.id
_entity.type
_entity.pdbx_description
1 polymer ?
#
loop_
_entity_poly.entity_id
_entity_poly.type
_entity_poly.pdbx_seq_one_letter_code
_entity_poly.pdbx_strand_id
1 'polypeptide(L)'
;MRFDELNLGPEVLEGLSAMNFKETTPVQELTIPVILEGRDLIACAQTGTGKTAAYILPLLNLLTKNKNGDDAVRAVIIAPTRELAQQIDMQFEGFSYFLPISTFVVSGGGDGAQWDQQKR
;
A
#
# COMPACT_ATOMS: atom_id res chain seq x y z
N MET A 1 -14.26 10.85 9.34
CA MET A 1 -14.55 9.39 9.38
C MET A 1 -13.38 8.66 10.00
N ARG A 2 -13.63 7.62 10.73
CA ARG A 2 -12.58 6.77 11.30
C ARG A 2 -12.27 5.62 10.34
N PHE A 3 -11.04 5.13 10.39
CA PHE A 3 -10.64 4.03 9.50
C PHE A 3 -11.44 2.75 9.74
N ASP A 4 -11.88 2.51 10.98
CA ASP A 4 -12.65 1.31 11.28
C ASP A 4 -14.06 1.29 10.66
N GLU A 5 -14.49 2.41 10.09
CA GLU A 5 -15.76 2.50 9.37
C GLU A 5 -15.66 2.12 7.90
N LEU A 6 -14.46 1.78 7.41
CA LEU A 6 -14.20 1.56 5.98
C LEU A 6 -14.16 0.09 5.56
N ASN A 7 -14.58 -0.83 6.42
CA ASN A 7 -14.59 -2.28 6.11
C ASN A 7 -13.19 -2.86 5.83
N LEU A 8 -12.17 -2.31 6.46
CA LEU A 8 -10.82 -2.88 6.40
C LEU A 8 -10.70 -4.03 7.38
N GLY A 9 -9.85 -5.01 7.05
CA GLY A 9 -9.64 -6.17 7.90
C GLY A 9 -8.95 -5.82 9.22
N PRO A 10 -9.07 -6.69 10.24
CA PRO A 10 -8.53 -6.38 11.57
C PRO A 10 -7.03 -6.19 11.59
N GLU A 11 -6.28 -6.95 10.80
CA GLU A 11 -4.82 -6.83 10.75
C GLU A 11 -4.39 -5.51 10.10
N VAL A 12 -5.14 -5.03 9.10
CA VAL A 12 -4.90 -3.72 8.49
C VAL A 12 -5.17 -2.61 9.51
N LEU A 13 -6.26 -2.74 10.26
CA LEU A 13 -6.58 -1.77 11.31
C LEU A 13 -5.54 -1.76 12.43
N GLU A 14 -4.97 -2.91 12.78
CA GLU A 14 -3.86 -2.97 13.74
C GLU A 14 -2.64 -2.21 13.24
N GLY A 15 -2.29 -2.37 11.96
CA GLY A 15 -1.18 -1.63 11.36
C GLY A 15 -1.41 -0.14 11.40
N LEU A 16 -2.63 0.30 11.09
CA LEU A 16 -3.01 1.71 11.18
C LEU A 16 -2.87 2.25 12.60
N SER A 17 -3.32 1.49 13.58
CA SER A 17 -3.24 1.88 14.98
C SER A 17 -1.78 1.99 15.42
N ALA A 18 -0.94 1.03 15.02
CA ALA A 18 0.49 1.05 15.36
C ALA A 18 1.20 2.25 14.75
N MET A 19 0.76 2.72 13.60
CA MET A 19 1.32 3.92 12.95
C MET A 19 0.62 5.21 13.39
N ASN A 20 -0.30 5.11 14.36
CA ASN A 20 -1.03 6.25 14.92
C ASN A 20 -1.95 6.96 13.92
N PHE A 21 -2.50 6.22 12.96
CA PHE A 21 -3.53 6.72 12.05
C PHE A 21 -4.90 6.48 12.66
N LYS A 22 -5.67 7.53 12.88
CA LYS A 22 -6.97 7.43 13.55
C LYS A 22 -8.13 7.87 12.66
N GLU A 23 -7.96 8.95 11.91
CA GLU A 23 -9.00 9.53 11.09
C GLU A 23 -8.57 9.59 9.64
N THR A 24 -9.54 9.45 8.74
CA THR A 24 -9.31 9.48 7.31
C THR A 24 -9.20 10.92 6.79
N THR A 25 -8.49 11.07 5.67
CA THR A 25 -8.51 12.31 4.88
C THR A 25 -9.63 12.22 3.84
N PRO A 26 -10.05 13.35 3.25
CA PRO A 26 -11.09 13.31 2.21
C PRO A 26 -10.76 12.41 1.03
N VAL A 27 -9.51 12.38 0.56
CA VAL A 27 -9.15 11.52 -0.56
C VAL A 27 -9.25 10.05 -0.17
N GLN A 28 -8.91 9.70 1.08
CA GLN A 28 -9.04 8.34 1.56
C GLN A 28 -10.51 7.90 1.63
N GLU A 29 -11.38 8.76 2.12
CA GLU A 29 -12.80 8.46 2.22
C GLU A 29 -13.44 8.20 0.86
N LEU A 30 -13.00 8.93 -0.17
CA LEU A 30 -13.53 8.79 -1.52
C LEU A 30 -12.97 7.58 -2.26
N THR A 31 -11.72 7.24 -2.03
CA THR A 31 -11.02 6.23 -2.83
C THR A 31 -11.06 4.83 -2.26
N ILE A 32 -10.90 4.69 -0.94
CA ILE A 32 -10.81 3.36 -0.31
C ILE A 32 -12.03 2.50 -0.61
N PRO A 33 -13.27 2.98 -0.47
CA PRO A 33 -14.43 2.14 -0.78
C PRO A 33 -14.48 1.68 -2.24
N VAL A 34 -14.10 2.55 -3.17
CA VAL A 34 -14.10 2.23 -4.61
C VAL A 34 -13.10 1.12 -4.92
N ILE A 35 -11.91 1.21 -4.35
CA ILE A 35 -10.87 0.18 -4.55
C ILE A 35 -11.28 -1.13 -3.91
N LEU A 36 -11.90 -1.09 -2.73
CA LEU A 36 -12.37 -2.30 -2.06
C LEU A 36 -13.45 -3.04 -2.87
N GLU A 37 -14.20 -2.32 -3.70
CA GLU A 37 -15.17 -2.92 -4.61
C GLU A 37 -14.52 -3.55 -5.84
N GLY A 38 -13.21 -3.40 -6.02
CA GLY A 38 -12.49 -3.93 -7.16
C GLY A 38 -12.60 -3.08 -8.42
N ARG A 39 -12.94 -1.80 -8.28
CA ARG A 39 -13.14 -0.89 -9.41
C ARG A 39 -11.88 -0.10 -9.70
N ASP A 40 -11.68 0.23 -10.97
CA ASP A 40 -10.59 1.10 -11.38
C ASP A 40 -10.88 2.55 -10.98
N LEU A 41 -9.82 3.31 -10.76
CA LEU A 41 -9.95 4.65 -10.21
C LEU A 41 -8.79 5.54 -10.66
N ILE A 42 -9.12 6.79 -11.00
CA ILE A 42 -8.12 7.84 -11.16
C ILE A 42 -8.42 8.90 -10.10
N ALA A 43 -7.44 9.17 -9.24
CA ALA A 43 -7.60 10.15 -8.17
C ALA A 43 -6.45 11.14 -8.20
N CYS A 44 -6.79 12.43 -8.11
CA CYS A 44 -5.82 13.51 -8.03
C CYS A 44 -6.01 14.25 -6.71
N ALA A 45 -4.90 14.44 -5.99
CA ALA A 45 -4.92 15.15 -4.73
C ALA A 45 -3.56 15.81 -4.51
N GLN A 46 -3.55 16.83 -3.69
CA GLN A 46 -2.32 17.55 -3.37
C GLN A 46 -1.40 16.71 -2.48
N THR A 47 -0.12 17.03 -2.48
CA THR A 47 0.86 16.40 -1.61
C THR A 47 0.46 16.59 -0.14
N GLY A 48 0.65 15.55 0.67
CA GLY A 48 0.34 15.61 2.08
C GLY A 48 -1.11 15.30 2.44
N THR A 49 -1.93 14.89 1.46
CA THR A 49 -3.35 14.56 1.71
C THR A 49 -3.59 13.08 2.01
N GLY A 50 -2.53 12.28 2.12
CA GLY A 50 -2.67 10.86 2.42
C GLY A 50 -2.97 9.99 1.22
N LYS A 51 -2.54 10.40 0.01
CA LYS A 51 -2.78 9.63 -1.22
C LYS A 51 -2.19 8.22 -1.16
N THR A 52 -1.02 8.08 -0.58
CA THR A 52 -0.34 6.78 -0.52
C THR A 52 -1.16 5.77 0.27
N ALA A 53 -1.63 6.15 1.45
CA ALA A 53 -2.48 5.28 2.25
C ALA A 53 -3.81 4.98 1.55
N ALA A 54 -4.29 5.92 0.73
CA ALA A 54 -5.56 5.77 0.04
C ALA A 54 -5.59 4.55 -0.90
N TYR A 55 -4.44 4.17 -1.47
CA TYR A 55 -4.40 2.97 -2.30
C TYR A 55 -3.72 1.78 -1.59
N ILE A 56 -2.77 2.01 -0.70
CA ILE A 56 -2.09 0.92 0.00
C ILE A 56 -3.06 0.14 0.89
N LEU A 57 -3.88 0.84 1.67
CA LEU A 57 -4.76 0.20 2.65
C LEU A 57 -5.78 -0.74 2.00
N PRO A 58 -6.54 -0.32 0.98
CA PRO A 58 -7.45 -1.25 0.33
C PRO A 58 -6.71 -2.34 -0.43
N LEU A 59 -5.54 -2.04 -1.01
CA LEU A 59 -4.74 -3.05 -1.69
C LEU A 59 -4.30 -4.15 -0.72
N LEU A 60 -3.79 -3.79 0.45
CA LEU A 60 -3.41 -4.76 1.48
C LEU A 60 -4.61 -5.62 1.89
N ASN A 61 -5.76 -4.99 2.03
CA ASN A 61 -6.98 -5.70 2.39
C ASN A 61 -7.36 -6.75 1.33
N LEU A 62 -7.29 -6.36 0.05
CA LEU A 62 -7.60 -7.28 -1.06
C LEU A 62 -6.58 -8.41 -1.15
N LEU A 63 -5.29 -8.10 -0.98
CA LEU A 63 -4.23 -9.10 -1.02
C LEU A 63 -4.37 -10.11 0.12
N THR A 64 -4.81 -9.66 1.28
CA THR A 64 -5.00 -10.52 2.44
C THR A 64 -6.16 -11.48 2.23
N LYS A 65 -7.24 -11.02 1.60
CA LYS A 65 -8.42 -11.87 1.34
C LYS A 65 -8.16 -12.93 0.28
N ASN A 66 -7.30 -12.64 -0.70
CA ASN A 66 -7.07 -13.52 -1.84
C ASN A 66 -5.74 -14.25 -1.73
N LYS A 67 -5.53 -14.98 -0.64
CA LYS A 67 -4.31 -15.75 -0.41
C LYS A 67 -4.27 -16.95 -1.35
N ASN A 68 -3.31 -16.95 -2.26
CA ASN A 68 -3.15 -18.07 -3.18
C ASN A 68 -2.01 -19.01 -2.81
N GLY A 69 -1.21 -18.68 -1.81
CA GLY A 69 -0.07 -19.50 -1.42
C GLY A 69 1.08 -19.51 -2.43
N ASP A 70 1.00 -18.72 -3.46
CA ASP A 70 2.03 -18.61 -4.49
C ASP A 70 3.00 -17.49 -4.17
N ASP A 71 4.26 -17.65 -4.62
CA ASP A 71 5.28 -16.61 -4.56
C ASP A 71 5.19 -15.63 -5.72
N ALA A 72 4.06 -15.59 -6.42
CA ALA A 72 3.86 -14.73 -7.56
C ALA A 72 3.72 -13.27 -7.15
N VAL A 73 4.15 -12.36 -8.02
CA VAL A 73 3.88 -10.93 -7.87
C VAL A 73 2.38 -10.70 -8.04
N ARG A 74 1.75 -10.11 -7.03
CA ARG A 74 0.30 -9.91 -7.01
C ARG A 74 -0.11 -8.47 -7.21
N ALA A 75 0.81 -7.52 -7.01
CA ALA A 75 0.56 -6.10 -7.20
C ALA A 75 1.84 -5.40 -7.62
N VAL A 76 1.69 -4.41 -8.51
CA VAL A 76 2.81 -3.59 -8.97
C VAL A 76 2.43 -2.12 -8.76
N ILE A 77 3.33 -1.37 -8.14
CA ILE A 77 3.16 0.06 -7.92
C ILE A 77 4.28 0.78 -8.65
N ILE A 78 3.90 1.73 -9.50
CA ILE A 78 4.85 2.49 -10.31
C ILE A 78 4.94 3.91 -9.75
N ALA A 79 6.17 4.36 -9.52
CA ALA A 79 6.43 5.70 -9.00
C ALA A 79 7.42 6.43 -9.92
N PRO A 80 7.30 7.78 -10.05
CA PRO A 80 8.14 8.53 -10.98
C PRO A 80 9.59 8.71 -10.52
N THR A 81 9.89 8.56 -9.24
CA THR A 81 11.23 8.73 -8.70
C THR A 81 11.58 7.59 -7.76
N ARG A 82 12.91 7.36 -7.59
CA ARG A 82 13.42 6.38 -6.64
C ARG A 82 13.02 6.73 -5.20
N GLU A 83 13.13 8.01 -4.87
CA GLU A 83 12.84 8.52 -3.53
C GLU A 83 11.38 8.26 -3.18
N LEU A 84 10.47 8.50 -4.10
CA LEU A 84 9.04 8.23 -3.87
C LEU A 84 8.78 6.74 -3.75
N ALA A 85 9.43 5.91 -4.58
CA ALA A 85 9.27 4.46 -4.49
C ALA A 85 9.72 3.94 -3.12
N GLN A 86 10.81 4.48 -2.58
CA GLN A 86 11.30 4.10 -1.26
C GLN A 86 10.35 4.54 -0.16
N GLN A 87 9.78 5.75 -0.27
CA GLN A 87 8.79 6.24 0.70
C GLN A 87 7.54 5.37 0.69
N ILE A 88 7.07 4.97 -0.48
CA ILE A 88 5.92 4.08 -0.60
C ILE A 88 6.22 2.72 0.06
N ASP A 89 7.41 2.18 -0.19
CA ASP A 89 7.81 0.90 0.40
C ASP A 89 7.84 0.98 1.93
N MET A 90 8.37 2.07 2.48
CA MET A 90 8.39 2.27 3.93
C MET A 90 6.99 2.30 4.52
N GLN A 91 6.06 2.97 3.87
CA GLN A 91 4.67 2.98 4.32
C GLN A 91 4.02 1.60 4.19
N PHE A 92 4.32 0.90 3.11
CA PHE A 92 3.84 -0.47 2.93
C PHE A 92 4.31 -1.38 4.07
N GLU A 93 5.59 -1.31 4.42
CA GLU A 93 6.13 -2.09 5.52
C GLU A 93 5.43 -1.79 6.85
N GLY A 94 5.17 -0.50 7.11
CA GLY A 94 4.48 -0.11 8.32
C GLY A 94 3.04 -0.62 8.39
N PHE A 95 2.28 -0.41 7.33
CA PHE A 95 0.88 -0.84 7.29
C PHE A 95 0.72 -2.36 7.23
N SER A 96 1.70 -3.07 6.65
CA SER A 96 1.63 -4.53 6.51
C SER A 96 2.32 -5.28 7.64
N TYR A 97 2.69 -4.61 8.72
CA TYR A 97 3.47 -5.21 9.80
C TYR A 97 2.83 -6.49 10.35
N PHE A 98 1.52 -6.52 10.46
CA PHE A 98 0.80 -7.68 10.99
C PHE A 98 0.27 -8.61 9.88
N LEU A 99 0.75 -8.44 8.64
CA LEU A 99 0.28 -9.21 7.48
C LEU A 99 1.42 -10.04 6.89
N PRO A 100 1.13 -11.22 6.33
CA PRO A 100 2.13 -12.04 5.66
C PRO A 100 2.38 -11.57 4.22
N ILE A 101 2.68 -10.30 4.04
CA ILE A 101 2.90 -9.67 2.74
C ILE A 101 4.29 -9.06 2.73
N SER A 102 5.07 -9.32 1.69
CA SER A 102 6.39 -8.75 1.52
C SER A 102 6.41 -7.84 0.30
N THR A 103 7.29 -6.83 0.35
CA THR A 103 7.45 -5.87 -0.72
C THR A 103 8.88 -5.88 -1.22
N PHE A 104 9.07 -5.42 -2.45
CA PHE A 104 10.39 -5.33 -3.04
C PHE A 104 10.45 -4.10 -3.94
N VAL A 105 11.47 -3.26 -3.74
CA VAL A 105 11.65 -2.05 -4.52
C VAL A 105 12.63 -2.33 -5.65
N VAL A 106 12.19 -2.06 -6.89
CA VAL A 106 13.06 -2.12 -8.06
C VAL A 106 13.25 -0.69 -8.56
N SER A 107 14.49 -0.22 -8.58
CA SER A 107 14.79 1.13 -9.04
C SER A 107 16.03 1.12 -9.93
N GLY A 108 16.06 2.05 -10.88
CA GLY A 108 17.23 2.24 -11.72
C GLY A 108 18.35 2.94 -10.94
N GLY A 109 19.58 2.89 -11.48
CA GLY A 109 20.72 3.61 -10.91
C GLY A 109 21.41 2.94 -9.74
N GLY A 110 21.05 1.71 -9.40
CA GLY A 110 21.77 0.90 -8.42
C GLY A 110 22.99 0.23 -9.05
N ASP A 111 23.85 -0.38 -8.22
CA ASP A 111 24.95 -1.17 -8.75
C ASP A 111 24.46 -2.54 -9.25
N GLY A 112 25.34 -3.29 -9.92
CA GLY A 112 24.98 -4.58 -10.47
C GLY A 112 24.52 -5.60 -9.44
N ALA A 113 25.08 -5.56 -8.24
CA ALA A 113 24.70 -6.46 -7.17
C ALA A 113 23.28 -6.19 -6.69
N GLN A 114 22.91 -4.93 -6.55
CA GLN A 114 21.53 -4.57 -6.18
C GLN A 114 20.55 -5.00 -7.27
N TRP A 115 20.92 -4.80 -8.53
CA TRP A 115 20.07 -5.21 -9.64
C TRP A 115 19.86 -6.72 -9.65
N ASP A 116 20.91 -7.49 -9.42
CA ASP A 116 20.80 -8.94 -9.37
C ASP A 116 19.90 -9.41 -8.23
N GLN A 117 19.99 -8.76 -7.06
CA GLN A 117 19.07 -9.03 -5.95
C GLN A 117 17.63 -8.70 -6.32
N GLN A 118 17.42 -7.60 -7.02
CA GLN A 118 16.09 -7.17 -7.42
C GLN A 118 15.43 -8.09 -8.44
N LYS A 119 16.22 -8.79 -9.24
CA LYS A 119 15.69 -9.76 -10.20
C LYS A 119 15.18 -11.05 -9.59
N ARG A 120 15.64 -11.35 -8.39
CA ARG A 120 15.26 -12.57 -7.69
C ARG A 120 13.92 -12.39 -6.97
#